data_e2761dca399c5325e66a3624f9037ca8
#
_entry.id   e2761dca399c5325e66a3624f9037ca8
#
_cell.length_a   1.000
_cell.length_b   1.000
_cell.length_c   1.000
_cell.angle_alpha   90.00
_cell.angle_beta   90.00
_cell.angle_gamma   90.00
#
_symmetry.space_group_name_H-M   'P 1'
#
loop_
_entity.id
_entity.type
_entity.pdbx_description
1 polymer ?
#
loop_
_entity_poly.entity_id
_entity_poly.type
_entity_poly.pdbx_seq_one_letter_code
_entity_poly.pdbx_strand_id
1 'polypeptide(L)'
;RVSQTTINELDTIVKLMTFVGKSGIDGINYSSLSRNLGISKYKAEQYTALLENAFLLHRVTPEGTGVLKEPKIVMALPYRLLYRSYEESVGGLREDFFVEAVKASGFDVHYLKSVRGAKTPDYVLKDQETFVFEVGGKGKGRQQFKGFKSGRKIILSDSYEMEGIKRPLFLFGLLSNEI
;
A
#
# COMPACT_ATOMS: atom_id res chain seq x y z
N ARG A 1 31.02 0.87 20.31
CA ARG A 1 31.02 -0.53 19.76
C ARG A 1 29.59 -0.92 19.45
N VAL A 2 29.30 -1.25 18.18
CA VAL A 2 28.02 -1.84 17.78
C VAL A 2 27.99 -3.30 18.22
N SER A 3 26.95 -3.74 18.94
CA SER A 3 26.84 -5.14 19.39
C SER A 3 26.54 -6.07 18.21
N GLN A 4 26.88 -7.37 18.32
CA GLN A 4 26.54 -8.38 17.32
C GLN A 4 25.02 -8.49 17.12
N THR A 5 24.24 -8.33 18.19
CA THR A 5 22.76 -8.30 18.12
C THR A 5 22.27 -7.16 17.23
N THR A 6 22.84 -5.96 17.40
CA THR A 6 22.48 -4.79 16.57
C THR A 6 22.83 -5.02 15.10
N ILE A 7 23.96 -5.67 14.79
CA ILE A 7 24.35 -6.02 13.41
C ILE A 7 23.35 -7.00 12.81
N ASN A 8 22.96 -8.03 13.54
CA ASN A 8 21.99 -9.04 13.07
C ASN A 8 20.60 -8.42 12.84
N GLU A 9 20.20 -7.45 13.66
CA GLU A 9 18.94 -6.74 13.49
C GLU A 9 18.96 -5.83 12.26
N LEU A 10 20.06 -5.12 12.02
CA LEU A 10 20.24 -4.32 10.81
C LEU A 10 20.18 -5.19 9.54
N ASP A 11 20.85 -6.36 9.52
CA ASP A 11 20.78 -7.30 8.41
C ASP A 11 19.34 -7.77 8.16
N THR A 12 18.58 -8.04 9.21
CA THR A 12 17.18 -8.42 9.10
C THR A 12 16.31 -7.29 8.53
N ILE A 13 16.55 -6.04 8.95
CA ILE A 13 15.87 -4.85 8.42
C ILE A 13 16.18 -4.67 6.93
N VAL A 14 17.45 -4.81 6.52
CA VAL A 14 17.85 -4.75 5.10
C VAL A 14 17.17 -5.83 4.28
N LYS A 15 17.09 -7.06 4.80
CA LYS A 15 16.35 -8.17 4.16
C LYS A 15 14.85 -7.86 4.04
N LEU A 16 14.25 -7.24 5.07
CA LEU A 16 12.85 -6.82 5.05
C LEU A 16 12.61 -5.78 3.94
N MET A 17 13.41 -4.74 3.89
CA MET A 17 13.32 -3.70 2.85
C MET A 17 13.50 -4.31 1.45
N THR A 18 14.47 -5.20 1.29
CA THR A 18 14.71 -5.91 0.03
C THR A 18 13.51 -6.77 -0.36
N PHE A 19 12.91 -7.49 0.58
CA PHE A 19 11.73 -8.31 0.33
C PHE A 19 10.54 -7.45 -0.13
N VAL A 20 10.23 -6.36 0.59
CA VAL A 20 9.14 -5.45 0.23
C VAL A 20 9.41 -4.79 -1.12
N GLY A 21 10.62 -4.29 -1.37
CA GLY A 21 10.98 -3.60 -2.60
C GLY A 21 10.97 -4.50 -3.84
N LYS A 22 11.40 -5.76 -3.71
CA LYS A 22 11.41 -6.75 -4.79
C LYS A 22 10.08 -7.45 -5.01
N SER A 23 9.16 -7.39 -4.04
CA SER A 23 7.93 -8.13 -4.14
C SER A 23 7.03 -7.58 -5.24
N GLY A 24 6.64 -8.46 -6.16
CA GLY A 24 5.52 -8.24 -7.08
C GLY A 24 4.19 -8.76 -6.50
N ILE A 25 4.20 -9.22 -5.24
CA ILE A 25 3.04 -9.81 -4.58
C ILE A 25 2.23 -8.68 -3.95
N ASP A 26 0.96 -8.62 -4.29
CA ASP A 26 0.00 -7.77 -3.59
C ASP A 26 -0.22 -8.27 -2.16
N GLY A 27 -0.39 -7.36 -1.22
CA GLY A 27 -0.79 -7.68 0.14
C GLY A 27 0.33 -8.21 1.06
N ILE A 28 1.54 -7.66 0.99
CA ILE A 28 2.57 -7.92 2.01
C ILE A 28 2.03 -7.50 3.38
N ASN A 29 2.17 -8.39 4.37
CA ASN A 29 1.72 -8.20 5.75
C ASN A 29 2.69 -8.85 6.73
N TYR A 30 2.45 -8.74 8.04
CA TYR A 30 3.31 -9.32 9.06
C TYR A 30 3.49 -10.84 8.93
N SER A 31 2.43 -11.56 8.54
CA SER A 31 2.50 -13.01 8.32
C SER A 31 3.41 -13.36 7.14
N SER A 32 3.34 -12.61 6.04
CA SER A 32 4.22 -12.83 4.89
C SER A 32 5.67 -12.48 5.21
N LEU A 33 5.92 -11.38 5.94
CA LEU A 33 7.26 -11.02 6.41
C LEU A 33 7.84 -12.07 7.36
N SER A 34 7.07 -12.48 8.35
CA SER A 34 7.46 -13.51 9.32
C SER A 34 7.91 -14.79 8.62
N ARG A 35 7.11 -15.30 7.69
CA ARG A 35 7.38 -16.54 6.95
C ARG A 35 8.60 -16.44 6.03
N ASN A 36 8.75 -15.31 5.32
CA ASN A 36 9.83 -15.17 4.33
C ASN A 36 11.18 -14.81 4.95
N LEU A 37 11.18 -14.14 6.11
CA LEU A 37 12.39 -13.71 6.80
C LEU A 37 12.79 -14.60 7.98
N GLY A 38 11.96 -15.57 8.35
CA GLY A 38 12.21 -16.44 9.50
C GLY A 38 12.18 -15.71 10.85
N ILE A 39 11.39 -14.63 10.96
CA ILE A 39 11.24 -13.84 12.19
C ILE A 39 9.83 -14.01 12.78
N SER A 40 9.66 -13.67 14.05
CA SER A 40 8.32 -13.64 14.64
C SER A 40 7.46 -12.51 14.05
N LYS A 41 6.13 -12.67 14.06
CA LYS A 41 5.20 -11.59 13.66
C LYS A 41 5.40 -10.33 14.50
N TYR A 42 5.69 -10.49 15.77
CA TYR A 42 6.00 -9.37 16.68
C TYR A 42 7.22 -8.58 16.20
N LYS A 43 8.31 -9.25 15.80
CA LYS A 43 9.47 -8.57 15.19
C LYS A 43 9.13 -7.91 13.85
N ALA A 44 8.34 -8.55 13.01
CA ALA A 44 7.88 -7.95 11.75
C ALA A 44 7.08 -6.66 12.00
N GLU A 45 6.21 -6.65 13.00
CA GLU A 45 5.46 -5.46 13.43
C GLU A 45 6.38 -4.37 13.95
N GLN A 46 7.33 -4.69 14.84
CA GLN A 46 8.27 -3.71 15.38
C GLN A 46 9.15 -3.08 14.30
N TYR A 47 9.71 -3.89 13.39
CA TYR A 47 10.57 -3.38 12.32
C TYR A 47 9.80 -2.54 11.30
N THR A 48 8.59 -2.94 10.95
CA THR A 48 7.75 -2.12 10.05
C THR A 48 7.31 -0.82 10.71
N ALA A 49 7.04 -0.81 12.03
CA ALA A 49 6.76 0.41 12.77
C ALA A 49 7.97 1.36 12.78
N LEU A 50 9.17 0.83 13.03
CA LEU A 50 10.41 1.61 12.97
C LEU A 50 10.64 2.21 11.58
N LEU A 51 10.43 1.42 10.53
CA LEU A 51 10.63 1.86 9.15
C LEU A 51 9.56 2.86 8.68
N GLU A 52 8.33 2.75 9.19
CA GLU A 52 7.29 3.76 8.95
C GLU A 52 7.66 5.09 9.62
N ASN A 53 8.15 5.06 10.86
CA ASN A 53 8.64 6.27 11.55
C ASN A 53 9.87 6.88 10.86
N ALA A 54 10.63 6.09 10.13
CA ALA A 54 11.76 6.54 9.30
C ALA A 54 11.33 6.95 7.87
N PHE A 55 10.05 6.99 7.57
CA PHE A 55 9.48 7.31 6.25
C PHE A 55 9.96 6.40 5.11
N LEU A 56 10.23 5.14 5.39
CA LEU A 56 10.67 4.15 4.42
C LEU A 56 9.55 3.22 3.96
N LEU A 57 8.53 3.07 4.78
CA LEU A 57 7.35 2.24 4.52
C LEU A 57 6.08 2.95 4.97
N HIS A 58 4.94 2.45 4.49
CA HIS A 58 3.61 2.76 5.01
C HIS A 58 2.91 1.49 5.45
N ARG A 59 2.24 1.55 6.59
CA ARG A 59 1.31 0.52 7.05
C ARG A 59 -0.10 0.99 6.79
N VAL A 60 -0.85 0.25 5.97
CA VAL A 60 -2.25 0.54 5.64
C VAL A 60 -3.13 -0.48 6.34
N THR A 61 -3.97 -0.02 7.24
CA THR A 61 -4.89 -0.89 8.00
C THR A 61 -6.01 -1.40 7.09
N PRO A 62 -6.57 -2.59 7.37
CA PRO A 62 -7.72 -3.09 6.64
C PRO A 62 -8.99 -2.33 7.04
N GLU A 63 -9.92 -2.21 6.09
CA GLU A 63 -11.25 -1.71 6.36
C GLU A 63 -12.01 -2.63 7.33
N GLY A 64 -12.72 -2.03 8.31
CA GLY A 64 -13.58 -2.70 9.28
C GLY A 64 -12.90 -3.08 10.60
N THR A 65 -13.69 -3.48 11.59
CA THR A 65 -13.33 -3.61 13.01
C THR A 65 -12.64 -4.91 13.42
N GLY A 66 -12.12 -5.69 12.49
CA GLY A 66 -11.47 -6.97 12.80
C GLY A 66 -10.10 -6.80 13.46
N VAL A 67 -10.02 -6.98 14.78
CA VAL A 67 -8.78 -6.90 15.59
C VAL A 67 -7.63 -7.79 15.10
N LEU A 68 -7.93 -8.83 14.31
CA LEU A 68 -6.94 -9.80 13.81
C LEU A 68 -6.44 -9.51 12.38
N LYS A 69 -6.81 -8.39 11.79
CA LYS A 69 -6.41 -8.08 10.42
C LYS A 69 -5.08 -7.33 10.43
N GLU A 70 -4.08 -7.95 9.79
CA GLU A 70 -2.75 -7.36 9.66
C GLU A 70 -2.74 -6.22 8.64
N PRO A 71 -1.94 -5.15 8.82
CA PRO A 71 -1.82 -4.10 7.85
C PRO A 71 -1.14 -4.59 6.56
N LYS A 72 -1.50 -3.99 5.44
CA LYS A 72 -0.76 -4.08 4.18
C LYS A 72 0.47 -3.17 4.30
N ILE A 73 1.63 -3.70 3.92
CA ILE A 73 2.89 -2.97 3.92
C ILE A 73 3.17 -2.48 2.50
N VAL A 74 3.39 -1.18 2.36
CA VAL A 74 3.62 -0.47 1.10
C VAL A 74 4.93 0.29 1.21
N MET A 75 5.72 0.36 0.13
CA MET A 75 6.99 1.09 0.13
C MET A 75 6.74 2.59 0.04
N ALA A 76 7.50 3.41 0.76
CA ALA A 76 7.51 4.85 0.52
C ALA A 76 8.29 5.18 -0.76
N LEU A 77 7.88 6.24 -1.47
CA LEU A 77 8.57 6.68 -2.68
C LEU A 77 9.91 7.38 -2.35
N PRO A 78 10.93 7.21 -3.18
CA PRO A 78 11.02 6.37 -4.41
C PRO A 78 11.72 5.03 -4.16
N TYR A 79 11.76 4.54 -2.91
CA TYR A 79 12.64 3.48 -2.46
C TYR A 79 12.49 2.15 -3.19
N ARG A 80 11.32 1.85 -3.79
CA ARG A 80 11.13 0.64 -4.60
C ARG A 80 12.13 0.55 -5.76
N LEU A 81 12.51 1.69 -6.35
CA LEU A 81 13.46 1.77 -7.46
C LEU A 81 14.91 1.42 -7.08
N LEU A 82 15.23 1.31 -5.79
CA LEU A 82 16.53 0.78 -5.33
C LEU A 82 16.62 -0.75 -5.51
N TYR A 83 15.50 -1.43 -5.69
CA TYR A 83 15.44 -2.90 -5.69
C TYR A 83 15.02 -3.49 -7.03
N ARG A 84 14.36 -2.72 -7.89
CA ARG A 84 13.85 -3.16 -9.20
C ARG A 84 13.87 -2.00 -10.19
N SER A 85 13.90 -2.32 -11.50
CA SER A 85 13.74 -1.31 -12.55
C SER A 85 12.34 -0.66 -12.49
N TYR A 86 12.20 0.48 -13.16
CA TYR A 86 10.91 1.18 -13.27
C TYR A 86 9.84 0.29 -13.91
N GLU A 87 10.20 -0.36 -15.03
CA GLU A 87 9.30 -1.21 -15.81
C GLU A 87 8.74 -2.38 -14.99
N GLU A 88 9.59 -2.98 -14.17
CA GLU A 88 9.20 -4.08 -13.27
C GLU A 88 8.40 -3.60 -12.05
N SER A 89 8.52 -2.33 -11.71
CA SER A 89 7.98 -1.75 -10.47
C SER A 89 6.70 -0.96 -10.68
N VAL A 90 6.34 -0.62 -11.93
CA VAL A 90 5.27 0.35 -12.22
C VAL A 90 3.93 0.04 -11.55
N GLY A 91 3.59 -1.24 -11.38
CA GLY A 91 2.38 -1.66 -10.66
C GLY A 91 2.43 -1.26 -9.18
N GLY A 92 3.52 -1.63 -8.51
CA GLY A 92 3.75 -1.26 -7.10
C GLY A 92 3.91 0.24 -6.88
N LEU A 93 4.63 0.93 -7.79
CA LEU A 93 4.81 2.38 -7.70
C LEU A 93 3.50 3.17 -7.77
N ARG A 94 2.49 2.69 -8.50
CA ARG A 94 1.16 3.32 -8.50
C ARG A 94 0.50 3.25 -7.13
N GLU A 95 0.58 2.10 -6.47
CA GLU A 95 0.05 1.92 -5.13
C GLU A 95 0.86 2.69 -4.09
N ASP A 96 2.20 2.63 -4.18
CA ASP A 96 3.11 3.39 -3.31
C ASP A 96 2.78 4.88 -3.37
N PHE A 97 2.64 5.44 -4.59
CA PHE A 97 2.28 6.84 -4.80
C PHE A 97 0.90 7.19 -4.24
N PHE A 98 -0.11 6.36 -4.51
CA PHE A 98 -1.46 6.60 -4.01
C PHE A 98 -1.49 6.67 -2.48
N VAL A 99 -0.92 5.68 -1.82
CA VAL A 99 -0.92 5.61 -0.35
C VAL A 99 -0.15 6.78 0.25
N GLU A 100 1.01 7.11 -0.31
CA GLU A 100 1.83 8.23 0.17
C GLU A 100 1.11 9.56 0.00
N ALA A 101 0.55 9.84 -1.17
CA ALA A 101 -0.16 11.09 -1.45
C ALA A 101 -1.38 11.27 -0.52
N VAL A 102 -2.17 10.22 -0.31
CA VAL A 102 -3.34 10.27 0.58
C VAL A 102 -2.93 10.50 2.03
N LYS A 103 -1.91 9.78 2.52
CA LYS A 103 -1.40 9.95 3.90
C LYS A 103 -0.74 11.30 4.11
N ALA A 104 0.05 11.79 3.15
CA ALA A 104 0.67 13.10 3.21
C ALA A 104 -0.35 14.23 3.27
N SER A 105 -1.53 14.03 2.68
CA SER A 105 -2.66 14.95 2.75
C SER A 105 -3.49 14.79 4.03
N GLY A 106 -3.06 13.98 5.00
CA GLY A 106 -3.72 13.80 6.29
C GLY A 106 -4.99 12.95 6.27
N PHE A 107 -5.27 12.26 5.17
CA PHE A 107 -6.43 11.35 5.11
C PHE A 107 -6.09 9.95 5.55
N ASP A 108 -7.05 9.30 6.22
CA ASP A 108 -6.97 7.89 6.57
C ASP A 108 -7.42 7.01 5.40
N VAL A 109 -6.50 6.17 4.92
CA VAL A 109 -6.75 5.19 3.87
C VAL A 109 -6.70 3.78 4.44
N HIS A 110 -7.66 2.95 4.01
CA HIS A 110 -7.73 1.54 4.40
C HIS A 110 -7.73 0.66 3.15
N TYR A 111 -7.10 -0.53 3.24
CA TYR A 111 -7.20 -1.48 2.15
C TYR A 111 -8.44 -2.37 2.30
N LEU A 112 -8.97 -2.82 1.16
CA LEU A 112 -10.11 -3.74 1.12
C LEU A 112 -9.60 -5.17 0.96
N LYS A 113 -9.99 -6.04 1.87
CA LYS A 113 -9.59 -7.45 1.82
C LYS A 113 -10.48 -8.19 0.82
N SER A 114 -9.84 -8.83 -0.16
CA SER A 114 -10.53 -9.72 -1.08
C SER A 114 -11.22 -10.87 -0.35
N VAL A 115 -12.50 -11.08 -0.63
CA VAL A 115 -13.23 -12.29 -0.26
C VAL A 115 -13.00 -13.32 -1.37
N ARG A 116 -12.82 -14.59 -1.02
CA ARG A 116 -12.52 -15.69 -1.97
C ARG A 116 -13.38 -15.59 -3.23
N GLY A 117 -12.73 -15.43 -4.38
CA GLY A 117 -13.37 -15.42 -5.70
C GLY A 117 -14.06 -14.12 -6.11
N ALA A 118 -14.13 -13.11 -5.26
CA ALA A 118 -14.68 -11.81 -5.60
C ALA A 118 -13.58 -10.82 -6.01
N LYS A 119 -13.80 -10.12 -7.11
CA LYS A 119 -13.00 -8.93 -7.44
C LYS A 119 -13.33 -7.87 -6.41
N THR A 120 -12.31 -7.35 -5.73
CA THR A 120 -12.43 -6.35 -4.68
C THR A 120 -11.57 -5.16 -5.07
N PRO A 121 -12.04 -3.94 -4.96
CA PRO A 121 -11.21 -2.75 -5.16
C PRO A 121 -10.10 -2.69 -4.10
N ASP A 122 -9.07 -1.90 -4.38
CA ASP A 122 -7.85 -1.92 -3.58
C ASP A 122 -7.99 -1.17 -2.25
N TYR A 123 -8.60 0.05 -2.28
CA TYR A 123 -8.59 0.96 -1.14
C TYR A 123 -9.94 1.64 -0.91
N VAL A 124 -10.15 2.06 0.33
CA VAL A 124 -11.27 2.91 0.75
C VAL A 124 -10.74 4.07 1.59
N LEU A 125 -11.31 5.23 1.38
CA LEU A 125 -11.12 6.42 2.17
C LEU A 125 -12.49 6.87 2.69
N LYS A 126 -12.57 7.15 3.99
CA LYS A 126 -13.77 7.66 4.65
C LYS A 126 -13.47 9.05 5.19
N ASP A 127 -14.18 9.99 4.65
CA ASP A 127 -14.24 11.36 5.13
C ASP A 127 -15.71 11.74 5.28
N GLN A 128 -16.16 12.87 4.81
CA GLN A 128 -17.58 13.24 4.74
C GLN A 128 -18.37 12.24 3.87
N GLU A 129 -17.73 11.74 2.81
CA GLU A 129 -18.25 10.67 1.95
C GLU A 129 -17.29 9.46 1.96
N THR A 130 -17.79 8.31 1.53
CA THR A 130 -16.94 7.12 1.31
C THR A 130 -16.48 7.08 -0.14
N PHE A 131 -15.18 7.03 -0.35
CA PHE A 131 -14.55 6.86 -1.65
C PHE A 131 -13.91 5.47 -1.74
N VAL A 132 -14.10 4.81 -2.86
CA VAL A 132 -13.57 3.46 -3.11
C VAL A 132 -12.71 3.49 -4.35
N PHE A 133 -11.46 3.08 -4.23
CA PHE A 133 -10.43 3.22 -5.24
C PHE A 133 -9.96 1.87 -5.75
N GLU A 134 -9.81 1.80 -7.07
CA GLU A 134 -9.03 0.79 -7.77
C GLU A 134 -7.82 1.48 -8.37
N VAL A 135 -6.61 1.06 -8.01
CA VAL A 135 -5.35 1.63 -8.50
C VAL A 135 -4.71 0.67 -9.49
N GLY A 136 -4.38 1.15 -10.70
CA GLY A 136 -3.75 0.26 -11.67
C GLY A 136 -3.52 0.87 -13.04
N GLY A 137 -3.18 0.02 -14.03
CA GLY A 137 -2.95 0.43 -15.41
C GLY A 137 -4.24 0.62 -16.21
N LYS A 138 -4.08 1.02 -17.47
CA LYS A 138 -5.17 1.35 -18.42
C LYS A 138 -6.26 0.25 -18.56
N GLY A 139 -5.91 -1.02 -18.31
CA GLY A 139 -6.85 -2.16 -18.43
C GLY A 139 -7.84 -2.33 -17.26
N LYS A 140 -7.72 -1.54 -16.18
CA LYS A 140 -8.64 -1.62 -15.05
C LYS A 140 -10.02 -1.06 -15.41
N GLY A 141 -11.07 -1.72 -14.94
CA GLY A 141 -12.45 -1.38 -15.29
C GLY A 141 -13.45 -1.58 -14.15
N ARG A 142 -14.70 -1.23 -14.38
CA ARG A 142 -15.81 -1.29 -13.40
C ARG A 142 -16.03 -2.66 -12.76
N GLN A 143 -15.50 -3.73 -13.36
CA GLN A 143 -15.66 -5.10 -12.85
C GLN A 143 -15.06 -5.29 -11.45
N GLN A 144 -14.06 -4.49 -11.06
CA GLN A 144 -13.43 -4.55 -9.74
C GLN A 144 -14.39 -4.16 -8.61
N PHE A 145 -15.41 -3.38 -8.94
CA PHE A 145 -16.44 -2.95 -7.99
C PHE A 145 -17.67 -3.85 -7.95
N LYS A 146 -17.64 -4.99 -8.66
CA LYS A 146 -18.78 -5.92 -8.71
C LYS A 146 -19.00 -6.50 -7.30
N GLY A 147 -20.15 -6.21 -6.71
CA GLY A 147 -20.46 -6.60 -5.33
C GLY A 147 -20.22 -5.52 -4.28
N PHE A 148 -19.52 -4.43 -4.63
CA PHE A 148 -19.33 -3.29 -3.74
C PHE A 148 -20.43 -2.23 -3.97
N LYS A 149 -21.41 -2.16 -3.05
CA LYS A 149 -22.62 -1.35 -3.23
C LYS A 149 -22.49 0.08 -2.73
N SER A 150 -21.60 0.34 -1.76
CA SER A 150 -21.45 1.63 -1.09
C SER A 150 -20.26 2.42 -1.62
N GLY A 151 -20.36 3.74 -1.52
CA GLY A 151 -19.27 4.66 -1.80
C GLY A 151 -19.15 5.10 -3.27
N ARG A 152 -18.42 6.20 -3.44
CA ARG A 152 -18.09 6.80 -4.73
C ARG A 152 -16.91 6.06 -5.35
N LYS A 153 -17.12 5.42 -6.49
CA LYS A 153 -16.16 4.52 -7.14
C LYS A 153 -15.23 5.30 -8.06
N ILE A 154 -13.93 5.12 -7.91
CA ILE A 154 -12.90 5.80 -8.69
C ILE A 154 -11.85 4.78 -9.14
N ILE A 155 -11.52 4.79 -10.43
CA ILE A 155 -10.38 4.06 -10.99
C ILE A 155 -9.25 5.07 -11.20
N LEU A 156 -8.10 4.82 -10.59
CA LEU A 156 -6.90 5.63 -10.73
C LEU A 156 -5.91 4.93 -11.65
N SER A 157 -5.47 5.63 -12.68
CA SER A 157 -4.50 5.09 -13.63
C SER A 157 -3.49 6.17 -14.05
N ASP A 158 -2.40 5.72 -14.66
CA ASP A 158 -1.38 6.58 -15.27
C ASP A 158 -1.81 7.21 -16.61
N SER A 159 -3.08 7.09 -16.96
CA SER A 159 -3.67 7.77 -18.12
C SER A 159 -4.08 9.20 -17.77
N TYR A 160 -3.98 10.11 -18.72
CA TYR A 160 -4.52 11.47 -18.62
C TYR A 160 -6.03 11.55 -18.89
N GLU A 161 -6.66 10.42 -19.26
CA GLU A 161 -8.07 10.37 -19.58
C GLU A 161 -8.97 10.52 -18.35
N MET A 162 -9.97 11.38 -18.45
CA MET A 162 -11.03 11.57 -17.47
C MET A 162 -12.36 11.12 -18.07
N GLU A 163 -12.69 9.83 -17.95
CA GLU A 163 -13.92 9.28 -18.47
C GLU A 163 -14.68 8.50 -17.39
N GLY A 164 -15.93 8.83 -17.18
CA GLY A 164 -16.80 8.17 -16.22
C GLY A 164 -16.20 8.20 -14.81
N ILE A 165 -15.82 7.02 -14.30
CA ILE A 165 -15.19 6.87 -12.97
C ILE A 165 -13.65 6.84 -13.02
N LYS A 166 -13.03 6.96 -14.20
CA LYS A 166 -11.57 6.99 -14.36
C LYS A 166 -11.03 8.39 -14.10
N ARG A 167 -9.93 8.44 -13.36
CA ARG A 167 -9.19 9.67 -13.06
C ARG A 167 -7.69 9.41 -13.16
N PRO A 168 -6.91 10.41 -13.60
CA PRO A 168 -5.46 10.35 -13.56
C PRO A 168 -4.94 10.19 -12.14
N LEU A 169 -4.06 9.23 -11.93
CA LEU A 169 -3.47 8.98 -10.61
C LEU A 169 -2.66 10.18 -10.09
N PHE A 170 -1.96 10.91 -10.97
CA PHE A 170 -1.13 12.05 -10.58
C PHE A 170 -1.91 13.18 -9.90
N LEU A 171 -3.23 13.27 -10.10
CA LEU A 171 -4.07 14.27 -9.42
C LEU A 171 -4.02 14.13 -7.89
N PHE A 172 -3.71 12.94 -7.38
CA PHE A 172 -3.55 12.72 -5.95
C PHE A 172 -2.30 13.42 -5.37
N GLY A 173 -1.29 13.71 -6.19
CA GLY A 173 -0.15 14.54 -5.78
C GLY A 173 -0.50 16.03 -5.59
N LEU A 174 -1.70 16.44 -5.98
CA LEU A 174 -2.21 17.79 -5.83
C LEU A 174 -3.26 17.92 -4.69
N LEU A 175 -3.50 16.84 -3.94
CA LEU A 175 -4.38 16.89 -2.79
C LEU A 175 -3.77 17.84 -1.75
N SER A 176 -4.56 18.78 -1.28
CA SER A 176 -4.25 19.60 -0.12
C SER A 176 -5.40 19.48 0.87
N ASN A 177 -5.09 19.32 2.14
CA ASN A 177 -6.03 19.68 3.19
C ASN A 177 -6.04 21.19 3.24
N GLU A 178 -7.07 21.84 2.75
CA GLU A 178 -7.33 23.21 3.17
C GLU A 178 -7.66 23.16 4.67
N ILE A 179 -6.73 23.73 5.44
CA ILE A 179 -6.88 23.94 6.90
C ILE A 179 -7.90 25.05 7.12
#